data_6c760730fa5fc517dacbdd36603dbb8b
#
_entry.id   6c760730fa5fc517dacbdd36603dbb8b
#
_cell.length_a   1.000
_cell.length_b   1.000
_cell.length_c   1.000
_cell.angle_alpha   90.00
_cell.angle_beta   90.00
_cell.angle_gamma   90.00
#
_symmetry.space_group_name_H-M   'P 1'
#
loop_
_entity.id
_entity.type
_entity.pdbx_description
1 polymer ?
#
loop_
_entity_poly.entity_id
_entity_poly.type
_entity_poly.pdbx_seq_one_letter_code
_entity_poly.pdbx_strand_id
1 'polypeptide(L)'
;RASSRYYGYFTNETIKKLAYCPDMIALDLGHRPIEDLSFLYQMPDLKYLVLLDCHALDLSPIASCDNLIWLELNRAYATSIAPLKDCKGLRDLNITFMTILQPEDTFDTLMEMTQVERVWFSYGILTEEEQEKLQEAHPDIVYHGVYDWVQSNEDPWRYDQDYYDMRDALGHMFYMNGTGIIHCKIIDGVRYPLDPEFEATMDWGEHDRDR
;
A
#
# COMPACT_ATOMS: atom_id res chain seq x y z
N ARG A 1 3.76 15.09 5.60
CA ARG A 1 3.34 13.74 6.00
C ARG A 1 2.34 13.79 7.14
N ALA A 2 1.42 12.84 7.21
CA ALA A 2 0.56 12.62 8.36
C ALA A 2 0.34 11.12 8.55
N SER A 3 0.30 10.68 9.79
CA SER A 3 0.00 9.31 10.18
C SER A 3 -0.97 9.29 11.35
N SER A 4 -2.00 8.47 11.25
CA SER A 4 -2.97 8.25 12.32
C SER A 4 -2.47 7.29 13.40
N ARG A 5 -1.41 6.54 13.10
CA ARG A 5 -0.91 5.47 13.98
C ARG A 5 -0.37 5.99 15.30
N TYR A 6 0.24 7.17 15.31
CA TYR A 6 0.91 7.73 16.47
C TYR A 6 0.34 9.06 16.97
N TYR A 7 -0.38 9.83 16.14
CA TYR A 7 -0.73 11.22 16.44
C TYR A 7 -2.20 11.52 16.18
N GLY A 8 -3.04 11.18 17.15
CA GLY A 8 -4.40 11.66 17.17
C GLY A 8 -5.38 10.82 16.37
N TYR A 9 -6.63 11.18 16.53
CA TYR A 9 -7.76 10.46 15.98
C TYR A 9 -8.29 11.22 14.76
N PHE A 10 -7.96 10.74 13.56
CA PHE A 10 -8.74 11.11 12.39
C PHE A 10 -10.11 10.42 12.48
N THR A 11 -11.16 11.19 12.34
CA THR A 11 -12.54 10.74 12.20
C THR A 11 -13.03 11.18 10.84
N ASN A 12 -14.17 10.66 10.37
CA ASN A 12 -14.82 11.12 9.13
C ASN A 12 -15.09 12.64 9.11
N GLU A 13 -15.20 13.28 10.27
CA GLU A 13 -15.35 14.72 10.37
C GLU A 13 -14.01 15.46 10.28
N THR A 14 -12.99 14.99 11.01
CA THR A 14 -11.70 15.69 11.10
C THR A 14 -10.81 15.44 9.89
N ILE A 15 -10.95 14.29 9.21
CA ILE A 15 -10.18 13.93 8.04
C ILE A 15 -10.34 14.95 6.90
N LYS A 16 -11.53 15.56 6.77
CA LYS A 16 -11.81 16.58 5.75
C LYS A 16 -10.89 17.79 5.82
N LYS A 17 -10.29 18.05 6.99
CA LYS A 17 -9.32 19.14 7.16
C LYS A 17 -8.00 18.88 6.44
N LEU A 18 -7.72 17.63 6.06
CA LEU A 18 -6.54 17.30 5.25
C LEU A 18 -6.62 17.93 3.85
N ALA A 19 -7.81 18.26 3.36
CA ALA A 19 -7.97 19.03 2.11
C ALA A 19 -7.25 20.40 2.12
N TYR A 20 -6.86 20.91 3.29
CA TYR A 20 -6.05 22.14 3.42
C TYR A 20 -4.52 21.86 3.39
N CYS A 21 -4.11 20.64 3.11
CA CYS A 21 -2.71 20.23 3.04
C CYS A 21 -2.36 19.71 1.63
N PRO A 22 -2.46 20.53 0.57
CA PRO A 22 -2.28 20.06 -0.81
C PRO A 22 -0.88 19.52 -1.10
N ASP A 23 0.15 20.02 -0.40
CA ASP A 23 1.55 19.60 -0.57
C ASP A 23 1.89 18.29 0.18
N MET A 24 0.88 17.54 0.59
CA MET A 24 1.09 16.27 1.30
C MET A 24 1.62 15.21 0.33
N ILE A 25 2.75 14.61 0.67
CA ILE A 25 3.38 13.54 -0.14
C ILE A 25 3.15 12.15 0.43
N ALA A 26 2.82 12.01 1.71
CA ALA A 26 2.64 10.72 2.37
C ALA A 26 1.55 10.80 3.44
N LEU A 27 0.62 9.86 3.41
CA LEU A 27 -0.53 9.81 4.31
C LEU A 27 -0.80 8.37 4.76
N ASP A 28 -0.70 8.13 6.05
CA ASP A 28 -1.09 6.87 6.68
C ASP A 28 -2.33 7.08 7.56
N LEU A 29 -3.43 6.47 7.15
CA LEU A 29 -4.71 6.45 7.85
C LEU A 29 -5.06 5.04 8.36
N GLY A 30 -4.07 4.18 8.49
CA GLY A 30 -4.26 2.80 8.92
C GLY A 30 -5.04 2.67 10.24
N HIS A 31 -5.84 1.61 10.32
CA HIS A 31 -6.71 1.29 11.46
C HIS A 31 -7.77 2.35 11.79
N ARG A 32 -8.25 3.06 10.77
CA ARG A 32 -9.34 4.03 10.91
C ARG A 32 -10.46 3.67 9.94
N PRO A 33 -11.70 3.61 10.43
CA PRO A 33 -12.87 3.37 9.59
C PRO A 33 -13.24 4.64 8.81
N ILE A 34 -12.31 5.12 7.97
CA ILE A 34 -12.55 6.28 7.12
C ILE A 34 -13.48 5.85 5.98
N GLU A 35 -14.56 6.59 5.79
CA GLU A 35 -15.58 6.30 4.79
C GLU A 35 -15.56 7.29 3.62
N ASP A 36 -15.08 8.51 3.84
CA ASP A 36 -15.09 9.59 2.86
C ASP A 36 -13.65 9.97 2.50
N LEU A 37 -13.26 9.66 1.27
CA LEU A 37 -11.95 9.98 0.72
C LEU A 37 -11.94 11.28 -0.12
N SER A 38 -13.02 12.05 -0.14
CA SER A 38 -13.16 13.24 -0.99
C SER A 38 -12.07 14.31 -0.76
N PHE A 39 -11.42 14.32 0.40
CA PHE A 39 -10.30 15.20 0.69
C PHE A 39 -9.09 14.95 -0.23
N LEU A 40 -8.96 13.76 -0.81
CA LEU A 40 -7.88 13.41 -1.76
C LEU A 40 -7.94 14.22 -3.05
N TYR A 41 -9.11 14.73 -3.45
CA TYR A 41 -9.22 15.63 -4.60
C TYR A 41 -8.37 16.91 -4.47
N GLN A 42 -7.91 17.23 -3.26
CA GLN A 42 -7.06 18.38 -2.99
C GLN A 42 -5.59 17.99 -2.75
N MET A 43 -5.19 16.74 -3.07
CA MET A 43 -3.86 16.20 -2.78
C MET A 43 -3.18 15.62 -4.03
N PRO A 44 -2.96 16.41 -5.10
CA PRO A 44 -2.40 15.88 -6.35
C PRO A 44 -0.95 15.40 -6.20
N ASP A 45 -0.21 15.90 -5.19
CA ASP A 45 1.19 15.56 -4.95
C ASP A 45 1.38 14.33 -4.06
N LEU A 46 0.30 13.67 -3.65
CA LEU A 46 0.37 12.50 -2.80
C LEU A 46 1.04 11.33 -3.54
N LYS A 47 2.10 10.78 -2.94
CA LYS A 47 2.87 9.66 -3.49
C LYS A 47 2.61 8.34 -2.79
N TYR A 48 2.37 8.40 -1.47
CA TYR A 48 2.25 7.22 -0.62
C TYR A 48 0.98 7.31 0.21
N LEU A 49 0.07 6.34 0.01
CA LEU A 49 -1.22 6.31 0.69
C LEU A 49 -1.44 4.94 1.34
N VAL A 50 -1.70 4.95 2.64
CA VAL A 50 -2.05 3.77 3.43
C VAL A 50 -3.44 3.93 4.01
N LEU A 51 -4.33 3.00 3.67
CA LEU A 51 -5.74 2.95 4.05
C LEU A 51 -6.09 1.59 4.70
N LEU A 52 -5.20 1.08 5.54
CA LEU A 52 -5.40 -0.17 6.25
C LEU A 52 -6.69 -0.14 7.10
N ASP A 53 -7.55 -1.15 6.98
CA ASP A 53 -8.87 -1.23 7.63
C ASP A 53 -9.81 -0.06 7.28
N CYS A 54 -9.63 0.61 6.15
CA CYS A 54 -10.49 1.70 5.67
C CYS A 54 -11.83 1.16 5.17
N HIS A 55 -12.92 1.91 5.38
CA HIS A 55 -14.27 1.55 4.96
C HIS A 55 -14.82 2.44 3.84
N ALA A 56 -13.97 3.00 3.01
CA ALA A 56 -14.36 3.84 1.89
C ALA A 56 -14.88 3.00 0.73
N LEU A 57 -16.18 3.01 0.51
CA LEU A 57 -16.81 2.24 -0.57
C LEU A 57 -16.48 2.80 -1.97
N ASP A 58 -16.22 4.11 -2.06
CA ASP A 58 -15.83 4.79 -3.30
C ASP A 58 -14.33 5.12 -3.31
N LEU A 59 -13.58 4.48 -4.19
CA LEU A 59 -12.15 4.71 -4.39
C LEU A 59 -11.85 5.77 -5.47
N SER A 60 -12.86 6.34 -6.12
CA SER A 60 -12.66 7.33 -7.21
C SER A 60 -11.79 8.53 -6.80
N PRO A 61 -11.84 9.05 -5.55
CA PRO A 61 -10.97 10.15 -5.16
C PRO A 61 -9.47 9.81 -5.22
N ILE A 62 -9.09 8.54 -5.12
CA ILE A 62 -7.68 8.10 -5.20
C ILE A 62 -7.12 8.38 -6.60
N ALA A 63 -7.94 8.23 -7.64
CA ALA A 63 -7.54 8.48 -9.02
C ALA A 63 -7.16 9.95 -9.31
N SER A 64 -7.50 10.89 -8.42
CA SER A 64 -7.08 12.29 -8.54
C SER A 64 -5.67 12.57 -8.02
N CYS A 65 -5.04 11.58 -7.40
CA CYS A 65 -3.66 11.70 -6.91
C CYS A 65 -2.69 11.30 -8.06
N ASP A 66 -2.41 12.23 -8.97
CA ASP A 66 -1.64 11.97 -10.20
C ASP A 66 -0.22 11.42 -9.94
N ASN A 67 0.35 11.73 -8.79
CA ASN A 67 1.70 11.32 -8.39
C ASN A 67 1.73 10.08 -7.49
N LEU A 68 0.58 9.41 -7.29
CA LEU A 68 0.50 8.24 -6.41
C LEU A 68 1.30 7.07 -6.99
N ILE A 69 2.31 6.61 -6.24
CA ILE A 69 3.17 5.47 -6.61
C ILE A 69 2.83 4.23 -5.78
N TRP A 70 2.39 4.43 -4.54
CA TRP A 70 2.15 3.36 -3.58
C TRP A 70 0.78 3.49 -2.95
N LEU A 71 -0.01 2.41 -3.02
CA LEU A 71 -1.32 2.33 -2.40
C LEU A 71 -1.47 1.05 -1.59
N GLU A 72 -1.77 1.18 -0.31
CA GLU A 72 -2.08 0.06 0.56
C GLU A 72 -3.54 0.12 1.01
N LEU A 73 -4.32 -0.89 0.59
CA LEU A 73 -5.73 -1.11 0.93
C LEU A 73 -5.93 -2.41 1.74
N ASN A 74 -4.89 -2.83 2.47
CA ASN A 74 -4.95 -4.06 3.25
C ASN A 74 -6.16 -4.02 4.19
N ARG A 75 -7.01 -5.08 4.15
CA ARG A 75 -8.23 -5.20 4.96
C ARG A 75 -9.25 -4.09 4.77
N ALA A 76 -9.12 -3.29 3.71
CA ALA A 76 -10.08 -2.24 3.39
C ALA A 76 -11.38 -2.82 2.80
N TYR A 77 -12.42 -2.00 2.79
CA TYR A 77 -13.70 -2.29 2.13
C TYR A 77 -13.89 -1.31 0.99
N ALA A 78 -14.28 -1.81 -0.18
CA ALA A 78 -14.69 -0.97 -1.30
C ALA A 78 -15.78 -1.65 -2.13
N THR A 79 -16.51 -0.85 -2.89
CA THR A 79 -17.48 -1.40 -3.86
C THR A 79 -16.74 -2.13 -4.98
N SER A 80 -15.72 -1.51 -5.56
CA SER A 80 -14.93 -2.01 -6.66
C SER A 80 -13.53 -1.38 -6.64
N ILE A 81 -12.54 -2.01 -7.24
CA ILE A 81 -11.22 -1.44 -7.48
C ILE A 81 -11.10 -0.73 -8.85
N ALA A 82 -12.15 -0.76 -9.67
CA ALA A 82 -12.15 -0.19 -11.02
C ALA A 82 -11.62 1.26 -11.12
N PRO A 83 -11.86 2.16 -10.15
CA PRO A 83 -11.27 3.50 -10.21
C PRO A 83 -9.75 3.53 -10.20
N LEU A 84 -9.08 2.49 -9.68
CA LEU A 84 -7.62 2.46 -9.55
C LEU A 84 -6.89 2.35 -10.89
N LYS A 85 -7.54 1.90 -11.95
CA LYS A 85 -6.97 1.88 -13.31
C LYS A 85 -6.60 3.27 -13.83
N ASP A 86 -7.23 4.31 -13.28
CA ASP A 86 -6.97 5.69 -13.63
C ASP A 86 -5.80 6.31 -12.85
N CYS A 87 -5.26 5.61 -11.84
CA CYS A 87 -4.06 6.00 -11.10
C CYS A 87 -2.80 5.74 -11.94
N LYS A 88 -2.48 6.66 -12.88
CA LYS A 88 -1.44 6.43 -13.90
C LYS A 88 -0.01 6.30 -13.35
N GLY A 89 0.26 6.87 -12.18
CA GLY A 89 1.55 6.79 -11.50
C GLY A 89 1.70 5.56 -10.61
N LEU A 90 0.61 4.80 -10.38
CA LEU A 90 0.59 3.71 -9.40
C LEU A 90 1.48 2.55 -9.86
N ARG A 91 2.45 2.19 -9.04
CA ARG A 91 3.38 1.08 -9.25
C ARG A 91 3.16 -0.08 -8.31
N ASP A 92 2.83 0.23 -7.06
CA ASP A 92 2.69 -0.74 -5.98
C ASP A 92 1.28 -0.72 -5.41
N LEU A 93 0.54 -1.82 -5.57
CA LEU A 93 -0.83 -1.97 -5.11
C LEU A 93 -0.96 -3.15 -4.14
N ASN A 94 -1.35 -2.87 -2.90
CA ASN A 94 -1.67 -3.88 -1.92
C ASN A 94 -3.17 -3.92 -1.63
N ILE A 95 -3.84 -4.99 -2.08
CA ILE A 95 -5.25 -5.29 -1.85
C ILE A 95 -5.46 -6.56 -1.01
N THR A 96 -4.46 -6.95 -0.22
CA THR A 96 -4.56 -8.15 0.61
C THR A 96 -5.67 -8.03 1.64
N PHE A 97 -6.42 -9.12 1.82
CA PHE A 97 -7.56 -9.20 2.74
C PHE A 97 -8.65 -8.15 2.53
N MET A 98 -8.64 -7.48 1.38
CA MET A 98 -9.66 -6.50 1.02
C MET A 98 -11.01 -7.17 0.82
N THR A 99 -12.09 -6.50 1.23
CA THR A 99 -13.46 -6.89 0.91
C THR A 99 -13.96 -6.05 -0.25
N ILE A 100 -14.14 -6.66 -1.41
CA ILE A 100 -14.66 -6.02 -2.63
C ILE A 100 -16.10 -6.48 -2.78
N LEU A 101 -17.05 -5.52 -2.79
CA LEU A 101 -18.49 -5.82 -2.82
C LEU A 101 -18.97 -6.22 -4.21
N GLN A 102 -18.31 -5.77 -5.26
CA GLN A 102 -18.52 -6.11 -6.66
C GLN A 102 -17.22 -6.69 -7.23
N PRO A 103 -16.86 -7.93 -6.89
CA PRO A 103 -15.57 -8.52 -7.27
C PRO A 103 -15.48 -8.91 -8.74
N GLU A 104 -16.61 -8.95 -9.47
CA GLU A 104 -16.71 -9.39 -10.87
C GLU A 104 -15.91 -8.54 -11.85
N ASP A 105 -15.59 -7.28 -11.51
CA ASP A 105 -14.77 -6.39 -12.33
C ASP A 105 -13.27 -6.38 -11.94
N THR A 106 -12.91 -7.12 -10.90
CA THR A 106 -11.55 -7.08 -10.34
C THR A 106 -10.51 -7.60 -11.32
N PHE A 107 -10.78 -8.74 -11.96
CA PHE A 107 -9.89 -9.31 -12.95
C PHE A 107 -9.69 -8.38 -14.15
N ASP A 108 -10.78 -7.88 -14.73
CA ASP A 108 -10.72 -6.98 -15.88
C ASP A 108 -10.02 -5.67 -15.53
N THR A 109 -10.23 -5.16 -14.33
CA THR A 109 -9.54 -3.97 -13.83
C THR A 109 -8.02 -4.20 -13.77
N LEU A 110 -7.57 -5.31 -13.18
CA LEU A 110 -6.15 -5.63 -13.10
C LEU A 110 -5.53 -5.88 -14.48
N MET A 111 -6.29 -6.45 -15.42
CA MET A 111 -5.86 -6.60 -16.81
C MET A 111 -5.64 -5.24 -17.51
N GLU A 112 -6.37 -4.20 -17.13
CA GLU A 112 -6.20 -2.85 -17.67
C GLU A 112 -5.05 -2.07 -16.97
N MET A 113 -4.61 -2.48 -15.79
CA MET A 113 -3.61 -1.78 -14.98
C MET A 113 -2.17 -2.12 -15.38
N THR A 114 -1.80 -1.78 -16.61
CA THR A 114 -0.48 -2.09 -17.19
C THR A 114 0.67 -1.25 -16.63
N GLN A 115 0.37 -0.21 -15.84
CA GLN A 115 1.33 0.69 -15.24
C GLN A 115 1.90 0.17 -13.91
N VAL A 116 1.22 -0.80 -13.27
CA VAL A 116 1.69 -1.35 -11.99
C VAL A 116 2.90 -2.26 -12.19
N GLU A 117 3.79 -2.29 -11.22
CA GLU A 117 4.95 -3.17 -11.20
C GLU A 117 4.71 -4.37 -10.28
N ARG A 118 3.96 -4.14 -9.18
CA ARG A 118 3.71 -5.16 -8.17
C ARG A 118 2.29 -5.06 -7.62
N VAL A 119 1.63 -6.21 -7.48
CA VAL A 119 0.30 -6.32 -6.87
C VAL A 119 0.31 -7.40 -5.81
N TRP A 120 -0.09 -7.07 -4.59
CA TRP A 120 -0.33 -8.04 -3.51
C TRP A 120 -1.81 -8.24 -3.31
N PHE A 121 -2.24 -9.49 -3.35
CA PHE A 121 -3.63 -9.86 -3.12
C PHE A 121 -3.74 -11.11 -2.26
N SER A 122 -4.89 -11.32 -1.64
CA SER A 122 -5.17 -12.49 -0.83
C SER A 122 -5.93 -13.55 -1.60
N TYR A 123 -5.89 -14.75 -1.03
CA TYR A 123 -6.66 -15.88 -1.52
C TYR A 123 -8.15 -15.52 -1.65
N GLY A 124 -8.76 -15.86 -2.78
CA GLY A 124 -10.19 -15.65 -3.05
C GLY A 124 -10.54 -14.31 -3.69
N ILE A 125 -9.58 -13.40 -3.90
CA ILE A 125 -9.79 -12.20 -4.73
C ILE A 125 -9.83 -12.57 -6.20
N LEU A 126 -8.94 -13.47 -6.62
CA LEU A 126 -8.86 -14.03 -7.97
C LEU A 126 -8.82 -15.56 -7.89
N THR A 127 -9.36 -16.21 -8.90
CA THR A 127 -9.18 -17.64 -9.11
C THR A 127 -7.76 -17.95 -9.60
N GLU A 128 -7.30 -19.20 -9.48
CA GLU A 128 -5.99 -19.62 -10.01
C GLU A 128 -5.90 -19.39 -11.52
N GLU A 129 -6.98 -19.67 -12.27
CA GLU A 129 -7.03 -19.42 -13.72
C GLU A 129 -6.90 -17.93 -14.08
N GLU A 130 -7.51 -17.04 -13.30
CA GLU A 130 -7.37 -15.59 -13.49
C GLU A 130 -5.96 -15.10 -13.18
N GLN A 131 -5.33 -15.64 -12.14
CA GLN A 131 -3.94 -15.32 -11.79
C GLN A 131 -2.97 -15.76 -12.91
N GLU A 132 -3.16 -16.97 -13.45
CA GLU A 132 -2.37 -17.46 -14.58
C GLU A 132 -2.54 -16.55 -15.81
N LYS A 133 -3.77 -16.17 -16.15
CA LYS A 133 -4.05 -15.27 -17.26
C LYS A 133 -3.43 -13.87 -17.08
N LEU A 134 -3.49 -13.32 -15.87
CA LEU A 134 -2.82 -12.04 -15.56
C LEU A 134 -1.32 -12.15 -15.76
N GLN A 135 -0.69 -13.21 -15.24
CA GLN A 135 0.75 -13.40 -15.36
C GLN A 135 1.19 -13.65 -16.81
N GLU A 136 0.37 -14.36 -17.61
CA GLU A 136 0.62 -14.55 -19.04
C GLU A 136 0.50 -13.24 -19.83
N ALA A 137 -0.52 -12.41 -19.51
CA ALA A 137 -0.76 -11.14 -20.18
C ALA A 137 0.30 -10.08 -19.81
N HIS A 138 0.76 -10.10 -18.57
CA HIS A 138 1.67 -9.12 -18.00
C HIS A 138 2.88 -9.80 -17.34
N PRO A 139 3.80 -10.39 -18.11
CA PRO A 139 4.91 -11.16 -17.58
C PRO A 139 5.91 -10.34 -16.75
N ASP A 140 5.93 -9.03 -16.93
CA ASP A 140 6.79 -8.10 -16.20
C ASP A 140 6.18 -7.59 -14.89
N ILE A 141 4.88 -7.83 -14.65
CA ILE A 141 4.21 -7.45 -13.40
C ILE A 141 4.37 -8.60 -12.39
N VAL A 142 4.78 -8.26 -11.18
CA VAL A 142 4.91 -9.25 -10.10
C VAL A 142 3.61 -9.34 -9.32
N TYR A 143 2.98 -10.51 -9.36
CA TYR A 143 1.77 -10.81 -8.61
C TYR A 143 2.09 -11.68 -7.39
N HIS A 144 1.89 -11.12 -6.19
CA HIS A 144 2.15 -11.80 -4.93
C HIS A 144 0.86 -12.31 -4.29
N GLY A 145 0.70 -13.62 -4.21
CA GLY A 145 -0.35 -14.24 -3.40
C GLY A 145 -0.01 -14.27 -1.90
N VAL A 146 -1.01 -14.57 -1.08
CA VAL A 146 -0.87 -14.62 0.40
C VAL A 146 0.23 -15.57 0.87
N TYR A 147 0.49 -16.65 0.14
CA TYR A 147 1.47 -17.65 0.54
C TYR A 147 2.91 -17.34 0.13
N ASP A 148 3.12 -16.31 -0.66
CA ASP A 148 4.46 -15.87 -1.07
C ASP A 148 5.17 -15.04 0.02
N TRP A 149 4.54 -14.90 1.17
CA TRP A 149 5.05 -14.12 2.30
C TRP A 149 6.43 -14.54 2.78
N VAL A 150 6.69 -15.85 2.77
CA VAL A 150 7.94 -16.40 3.30
C VAL A 150 9.13 -16.03 2.39
N GLN A 151 8.89 -15.89 1.10
CA GLN A 151 9.93 -15.55 0.11
C GLN A 151 10.16 -14.04 -0.01
N SER A 152 9.18 -13.25 0.37
CA SER A 152 9.18 -11.79 0.18
C SER A 152 10.28 -11.03 0.93
N ASN A 153 10.92 -11.63 1.94
CA ASN A 153 12.09 -11.04 2.61
C ASN A 153 13.34 -10.98 1.72
N GLU A 154 13.36 -11.76 0.65
CA GLU A 154 14.45 -11.80 -0.32
C GLU A 154 14.14 -11.02 -1.61
N ASP A 155 12.91 -10.48 -1.72
CA ASP A 155 12.47 -9.76 -2.91
C ASP A 155 13.29 -8.48 -3.13
N PRO A 156 13.87 -8.29 -4.34
CA PRO A 156 14.74 -7.16 -4.64
C PRO A 156 14.08 -5.79 -4.39
N TRP A 157 12.76 -5.66 -4.62
CA TRP A 157 12.03 -4.39 -4.48
C TRP A 157 12.10 -3.80 -3.06
N ARG A 158 12.27 -4.64 -2.03
CA ARG A 158 12.42 -4.19 -0.64
C ARG A 158 13.66 -3.36 -0.42
N TYR A 159 14.55 -3.41 -1.37
CA TYR A 159 15.82 -2.70 -1.36
C TYR A 159 15.84 -1.54 -2.36
N ASP A 160 14.70 -1.28 -3.03
CA ASP A 160 14.56 -0.14 -3.91
C ASP A 160 14.56 1.17 -3.12
N GLN A 161 15.12 2.22 -3.71
CA GLN A 161 15.17 3.54 -3.09
C GLN A 161 13.74 4.06 -2.81
N ASP A 162 12.79 3.82 -3.70
CA ASP A 162 11.40 4.24 -3.52
C ASP A 162 10.74 3.64 -2.26
N TYR A 163 11.07 2.39 -1.91
CA TYR A 163 10.59 1.80 -0.67
C TYR A 163 11.16 2.53 0.56
N TYR A 164 12.43 2.89 0.54
CA TYR A 164 13.05 3.66 1.62
C TYR A 164 12.48 5.08 1.69
N ASP A 165 12.29 5.72 0.54
CA ASP A 165 11.70 7.06 0.47
C ASP A 165 10.28 7.07 1.03
N MET A 166 9.47 6.04 0.73
CA MET A 166 8.15 5.84 1.30
C MET A 166 8.22 5.70 2.83
N ARG A 167 9.08 4.82 3.31
CA ARG A 167 9.26 4.59 4.75
C ARG A 167 9.69 5.87 5.46
N ASP A 168 10.65 6.57 4.90
CA ASP A 168 11.16 7.83 5.48
C ASP A 168 10.08 8.92 5.43
N ALA A 169 9.28 8.98 4.36
CA ALA A 169 8.18 9.92 4.23
C ALA A 169 7.06 9.64 5.25
N LEU A 170 6.75 8.39 5.54
CA LEU A 170 5.72 8.01 6.50
C LEU A 170 6.23 8.01 7.95
N GLY A 171 7.54 7.90 8.14
CA GLY A 171 8.20 7.98 9.45
C GLY A 171 8.07 6.72 10.30
N HIS A 172 7.76 5.61 9.68
CA HIS A 172 7.73 4.29 10.30
C HIS A 172 8.01 3.20 9.28
N MET A 173 8.37 2.03 9.75
CA MET A 173 8.54 0.86 8.90
C MET A 173 7.20 0.26 8.53
N PHE A 174 7.11 -0.28 7.32
CA PHE A 174 5.93 -0.92 6.81
C PHE A 174 5.98 -2.42 7.01
N TYR A 175 4.86 -2.95 7.48
CA TYR A 175 4.55 -4.35 7.35
C TYR A 175 3.80 -4.54 6.03
N MET A 176 4.51 -4.87 4.99
CA MET A 176 3.86 -5.38 3.80
C MET A 176 3.59 -6.86 3.99
N ASN A 177 2.31 -7.20 4.04
CA ASN A 177 1.86 -8.60 4.07
C ASN A 177 2.50 -9.47 5.15
N GLY A 178 2.77 -8.92 6.32
CA GLY A 178 3.42 -9.68 7.38
C GLY A 178 4.87 -10.11 7.08
N THR A 179 5.48 -9.55 6.08
CA THR A 179 6.77 -9.99 5.56
C THR A 179 7.97 -9.44 6.29
N GLY A 180 7.77 -9.01 7.51
CA GLY A 180 8.87 -8.59 8.36
C GLY A 180 9.41 -7.20 8.01
N ILE A 181 10.16 -6.70 8.91
CA ILE A 181 10.74 -5.37 8.89
C ILE A 181 12.07 -5.44 8.15
N ILE A 182 12.26 -4.56 7.18
CA ILE A 182 13.57 -4.42 6.54
C ILE A 182 14.44 -3.55 7.44
N HIS A 183 15.46 -4.17 8.02
CA HIS A 183 16.41 -3.52 8.92
C HIS A 183 17.68 -3.05 8.23
N CYS A 184 17.69 -2.94 6.92
CA CYS A 184 18.90 -2.55 6.22
C CYS A 184 18.61 -1.59 5.07
N LYS A 185 19.58 -0.73 4.80
CA LYS A 185 19.67 0.10 3.61
C LYS A 185 20.68 -0.55 2.66
N ILE A 186 20.39 -0.60 1.38
CA ILE A 186 21.36 -1.04 0.37
C ILE A 186 21.93 0.16 -0.35
N ILE A 187 23.25 0.26 -0.35
CA ILE A 187 24.00 1.24 -1.12
C ILE A 187 24.98 0.44 -1.96
N ASP A 188 24.92 0.61 -3.28
CA ASP A 188 25.81 -0.09 -4.23
C ASP A 188 25.83 -1.64 -4.06
N GLY A 189 24.67 -2.22 -3.74
CA GLY A 189 24.52 -3.66 -3.52
C GLY A 189 24.99 -4.16 -2.16
N VAL A 190 25.45 -3.29 -1.27
CA VAL A 190 25.90 -3.62 0.10
C VAL A 190 24.81 -3.29 1.11
N ARG A 191 24.49 -4.24 1.98
CA ARG A 191 23.51 -4.07 3.06
C ARG A 191 24.16 -3.32 4.22
N TYR A 192 23.58 -2.18 4.58
CA TYR A 192 23.93 -1.42 5.77
C TYR A 192 22.76 -1.51 6.76
N PRO A 193 23.02 -1.73 8.05
CA PRO A 193 21.98 -1.63 9.05
C PRO A 193 21.37 -0.23 9.01
N LEU A 194 20.05 -0.15 9.17
CA LEU A 194 19.41 1.12 9.49
C LEU A 194 19.93 1.57 10.84
N ASP A 195 19.90 2.88 11.07
CA ASP A 195 20.45 3.52 12.25
C ASP A 195 20.39 2.61 13.51
N PRO A 196 21.53 2.13 14.03
CA PRO A 196 21.55 1.21 15.17
C PRO A 196 20.93 1.82 16.44
N GLU A 197 20.94 3.15 16.59
CA GLU A 197 20.30 3.83 17.71
C GLU A 197 18.78 3.79 17.58
N PHE A 198 18.24 3.89 16.36
CA PHE A 198 16.84 3.75 16.09
C PHE A 198 16.35 2.30 16.32
N GLU A 199 17.10 1.30 15.86
CA GLU A 199 16.80 -0.12 16.11
C GLU A 199 16.79 -0.44 17.61
N ALA A 200 17.70 0.13 18.38
CA ALA A 200 17.78 -0.05 19.83
C ALA A 200 16.58 0.55 20.58
N THR A 201 15.87 1.51 20.00
CA THR A 201 14.67 2.13 20.61
C THR A 201 13.36 1.44 20.23
N MET A 202 13.39 0.51 19.29
CA MET A 202 12.20 -0.23 18.86
C MET A 202 11.89 -1.37 19.82
N ASP A 203 10.75 -1.29 20.48
CA ASP A 203 10.16 -2.41 21.20
C ASP A 203 9.53 -3.36 20.18
N TRP A 204 10.32 -4.35 19.77
CA TRP A 204 9.92 -5.40 18.83
C TRP A 204 9.02 -6.42 19.51
N GLY A 205 8.11 -6.13 20.36
CA GLY A 205 7.24 -7.04 21.05
C GLY A 205 7.55 -8.53 20.84
N GLU A 206 7.43 -9.37 21.82
CA GLU A 206 7.82 -10.81 21.76
C GLU A 206 7.20 -11.58 20.56
N HIS A 207 6.17 -11.02 19.90
CA HIS A 207 5.47 -11.65 18.78
C HIS A 207 6.21 -11.61 17.44
N ASP A 208 7.20 -10.75 17.28
CA ASP A 208 7.93 -10.59 15.99
C ASP A 208 9.29 -11.31 15.96
N ARG A 209 9.68 -11.97 17.04
CA ARG A 209 10.96 -12.71 17.10
C ARG A 209 10.90 -14.11 16.53
N ASP A 210 9.70 -14.67 16.37
CA ASP A 210 9.47 -16.06 15.97
C ASP A 210 8.70 -16.22 14.65
N ARG A 211 8.70 -15.18 13.78
CA ARG A 211 8.07 -15.25 12.45
C ARG A 211 9.04 -14.98 11.32
#